data_e434e220b8752f02dd2386fda249be2c
#
_entry.id   e434e220b8752f02dd2386fda249be2c
#
_cell.length_a   1.000
_cell.length_b   1.000
_cell.length_c   1.000
_cell.angle_alpha   90.00
_cell.angle_beta   90.00
_cell.angle_gamma   90.00
#
_symmetry.space_group_name_H-M   'P 1'
#
loop_
_entity.id
_entity.type
_entity.pdbx_description
1 polymer ?
#
loop_
_entity_poly.entity_id
_entity_poly.type
_entity_poly.pdbx_seq_one_letter_code
_entity_poly.pdbx_strand_id
1 'polypeptide(L)'
;MIYITGDTHGGFQRFNTKNFPQQRQMSRSDYAVVTGDFGGVWDDSPKETYWLDWLEEKPFTTLFVDGNHENFDRLGELPVHQWQGGKVHYVRPHVLHLMRGQVFEIGGITFFTMGGAASHDIQDGILDPASPGFEQEYWFKRRTRQIFRVKGVSWWPQEMPSEEEYEEAVRNLERVNWRVNCILTHCAPTSIQQKLDQSYTPD
;
A
#
# COMPACT_ATOMS: atom_id res chain seq x y z
N MET A 1 5.06 -20.30 -4.68
CA MET A 1 3.79 -20.08 -3.93
C MET A 1 3.55 -18.60 -3.77
N ILE A 2 2.26 -18.16 -3.71
CA ILE A 2 1.91 -16.76 -3.48
C ILE A 2 0.88 -16.74 -2.35
N TYR A 3 1.17 -16.00 -1.29
CA TYR A 3 0.28 -15.75 -0.17
C TYR A 3 -0.11 -14.28 -0.15
N ILE A 4 -1.38 -13.98 0.12
CA ILE A 4 -1.92 -12.62 0.11
C ILE A 4 -2.47 -12.30 1.50
N THR A 5 -2.20 -11.12 2.00
CA THR A 5 -2.71 -10.59 3.27
C THR A 5 -3.04 -9.11 3.13
N GLY A 6 -3.93 -8.60 3.96
CA GLY A 6 -4.21 -7.16 4.06
C GLY A 6 -3.25 -6.44 5.01
N ASP A 7 -3.61 -5.25 5.34
CA ASP A 7 -2.97 -4.21 6.15
C ASP A 7 -1.95 -4.69 7.18
N THR A 8 -0.78 -4.12 7.15
CA THR A 8 0.27 -4.38 8.15
C THR A 8 0.54 -3.20 9.08
N HIS A 9 0.35 -1.97 8.61
CA HIS A 9 0.63 -0.74 9.37
C HIS A 9 1.99 -0.78 10.10
N GLY A 10 3.03 -1.28 9.43
CA GLY A 10 4.36 -1.47 10.03
C GLY A 10 4.45 -2.56 11.09
N GLY A 11 3.39 -3.35 11.28
CA GLY A 11 3.31 -4.46 12.24
C GLY A 11 3.50 -5.82 11.56
N PHE A 12 4.76 -6.22 11.31
CA PHE A 12 5.07 -7.40 10.50
C PHE A 12 5.12 -8.72 11.25
N GLN A 13 4.71 -8.76 12.54
CA GLN A 13 4.74 -10.00 13.36
C GLN A 13 3.91 -11.14 12.78
N ARG A 14 2.93 -10.84 11.89
CA ARG A 14 2.19 -11.87 11.15
C ARG A 14 3.10 -12.78 10.31
N PHE A 15 4.25 -12.27 9.88
CA PHE A 15 5.25 -13.02 9.12
C PHE A 15 6.28 -13.77 9.97
N ASN A 16 6.08 -13.91 11.29
CA ASN A 16 6.91 -14.80 12.09
C ASN A 16 6.56 -16.28 11.80
N THR A 17 7.47 -17.19 12.10
CA THR A 17 7.30 -18.61 11.79
C THR A 17 6.20 -19.31 12.60
N LYS A 18 5.70 -18.68 13.69
CA LYS A 18 4.58 -19.17 14.46
C LYS A 18 3.25 -18.85 13.77
N ASN A 19 3.11 -17.62 13.27
CA ASN A 19 1.88 -17.15 12.62
C ASN A 19 1.81 -17.55 11.14
N PHE A 20 2.96 -17.69 10.49
CA PHE A 20 3.11 -18.08 9.08
C PHE A 20 4.10 -19.23 8.94
N PRO A 21 3.75 -20.45 9.39
CA PRO A 21 4.65 -21.61 9.39
C PRO A 21 4.98 -22.10 7.97
N GLN A 22 4.15 -21.81 6.96
CA GLN A 22 4.36 -22.20 5.56
C GLN A 22 5.66 -21.63 4.99
N GLN A 23 6.14 -20.51 5.51
CA GLN A 23 7.42 -19.90 5.09
C GLN A 23 8.62 -20.83 5.21
N ARG A 24 8.55 -21.88 6.05
CA ARG A 24 9.65 -22.87 6.18
C ARG A 24 9.90 -23.67 4.91
N GLN A 25 8.93 -23.69 3.99
CA GLN A 25 9.02 -24.37 2.70
C GLN A 25 9.13 -23.37 1.53
N MET A 26 9.20 -22.08 1.83
CA MET A 26 9.29 -21.03 0.82
C MET A 26 10.75 -20.70 0.50
N SER A 27 10.92 -20.14 -0.69
CA SER A 27 12.18 -19.60 -1.21
C SER A 27 12.00 -18.17 -1.69
N ARG A 28 13.05 -17.51 -2.12
CA ARG A 28 13.00 -16.16 -2.71
C ARG A 28 12.14 -16.06 -3.99
N SER A 29 11.80 -17.18 -4.59
CA SER A 29 10.87 -17.27 -5.72
C SER A 29 9.40 -17.43 -5.30
N ASP A 30 9.14 -17.46 -3.99
CA ASP A 30 7.81 -17.46 -3.41
C ASP A 30 7.50 -16.08 -2.82
N TYR A 31 6.24 -15.69 -2.74
CA TYR A 31 5.84 -14.32 -2.47
C TYR A 31 4.83 -14.23 -1.33
N ALA A 32 5.00 -13.21 -0.48
CA ALA A 32 3.99 -12.74 0.44
C ALA A 32 3.57 -11.33 -0.01
N VAL A 33 2.31 -11.16 -0.37
CA VAL A 33 1.75 -9.92 -0.91
C VAL A 33 0.90 -9.24 0.14
N VAL A 34 1.18 -7.96 0.42
CA VAL A 34 0.38 -7.09 1.29
C VAL A 34 -0.47 -6.18 0.40
N THR A 35 -1.80 -6.23 0.58
CA THR A 35 -2.73 -5.47 -0.24
C THR A 35 -3.10 -4.12 0.40
N GLY A 36 -2.09 -3.26 0.54
CA GLY A 36 -2.21 -1.89 1.05
C GLY A 36 -1.91 -1.74 2.53
N ASP A 37 -1.78 -0.51 2.95
CA ASP A 37 -1.44 -0.11 4.31
C ASP A 37 -0.21 -0.87 4.85
N PHE A 38 0.83 -0.90 4.01
CA PHE A 38 2.09 -1.56 4.36
C PHE A 38 2.73 -0.88 5.58
N GLY A 39 2.84 0.46 5.55
CA GLY A 39 3.32 1.28 6.65
C GLY A 39 4.77 0.99 7.06
N GLY A 40 5.57 0.44 6.15
CA GLY A 40 6.96 0.08 6.40
C GLY A 40 7.97 1.04 5.79
N VAL A 41 7.51 2.07 5.06
CA VAL A 41 8.32 3.16 4.51
C VAL A 41 7.74 4.45 5.05
N TRP A 42 8.24 4.94 6.20
CA TRP A 42 7.57 6.03 6.90
C TRP A 42 8.48 7.19 7.32
N ASP A 43 9.50 6.93 8.14
CA ASP A 43 10.26 7.96 8.84
C ASP A 43 11.77 7.73 8.98
N ASP A 44 12.32 6.68 8.34
CA ASP A 44 13.71 6.23 8.46
C ASP A 44 14.15 5.94 9.92
N SER A 45 13.21 5.69 10.81
CA SER A 45 13.54 5.40 12.19
C SER A 45 14.33 4.08 12.31
N PRO A 46 15.10 3.91 13.40
CA PRO A 46 15.73 2.62 13.71
C PRO A 46 14.73 1.45 13.79
N LYS A 47 13.49 1.74 14.16
CA LYS A 47 12.40 0.76 14.19
C LYS A 47 11.97 0.34 12.79
N GLU A 48 11.82 1.29 11.88
CA GLU A 48 11.53 1.02 10.47
C GLU A 48 12.64 0.19 9.84
N THR A 49 13.90 0.63 9.98
CA THR A 49 15.07 -0.10 9.48
C THR A 49 15.10 -1.54 10.00
N TYR A 50 14.90 -1.74 11.31
CA TYR A 50 14.84 -3.07 11.91
C TYR A 50 13.78 -3.97 11.25
N TRP A 51 12.56 -3.46 11.03
CA TRP A 51 11.49 -4.26 10.45
C TRP A 51 11.70 -4.55 8.96
N LEU A 52 12.23 -3.59 8.21
CA LEU A 52 12.55 -3.80 6.79
C LEU A 52 13.68 -4.83 6.62
N ASP A 53 14.72 -4.76 7.43
CA ASP A 53 15.82 -5.74 7.42
C ASP A 53 15.33 -7.12 7.89
N TRP A 54 14.42 -7.15 8.87
CA TRP A 54 13.79 -8.40 9.31
C TRP A 54 12.90 -9.02 8.20
N LEU A 55 12.22 -8.22 7.39
CA LEU A 55 11.50 -8.70 6.20
C LEU A 55 12.47 -9.19 5.13
N GLU A 56 13.58 -8.48 4.94
CA GLU A 56 14.63 -8.88 3.99
C GLU A 56 15.24 -10.24 4.34
N GLU A 57 15.29 -10.61 5.62
CA GLU A 57 15.80 -11.92 6.06
C GLU A 57 14.82 -13.08 5.84
N LYS A 58 13.57 -12.82 5.44
CA LYS A 58 12.59 -13.88 5.19
C LYS A 58 12.98 -14.76 4.01
N PRO A 59 12.60 -16.05 4.00
CA PRO A 59 12.90 -16.94 2.88
C PRO A 59 12.13 -16.59 1.59
N PHE A 60 11.12 -15.75 1.65
CA PHE A 60 10.29 -15.31 0.54
C PHE A 60 10.56 -13.84 0.16
N THR A 61 10.05 -13.42 -0.98
CA THR A 61 10.00 -12.00 -1.37
C THR A 61 8.69 -11.38 -0.90
N THR A 62 8.79 -10.25 -0.21
CA THR A 62 7.63 -9.44 0.20
C THR A 62 7.28 -8.47 -0.90
N LEU A 63 6.05 -8.51 -1.35
CA LEU A 63 5.48 -7.56 -2.31
C LEU A 63 4.38 -6.77 -1.61
N PHE A 64 4.18 -5.51 -1.97
CA PHE A 64 3.03 -4.76 -1.49
C PHE A 64 2.52 -3.78 -2.54
N VAL A 65 1.22 -3.53 -2.54
CA VAL A 65 0.62 -2.34 -3.14
C VAL A 65 0.40 -1.31 -2.04
N ASP A 66 0.31 -0.06 -2.38
CA ASP A 66 0.04 1.00 -1.41
C ASP A 66 -1.45 1.03 -0.99
N GLY A 67 -1.71 1.47 0.22
CA GLY A 67 -3.04 1.80 0.73
C GLY A 67 -3.22 3.31 0.85
N ASN A 68 -4.09 3.76 1.76
CA ASN A 68 -4.22 5.17 2.12
C ASN A 68 -3.28 5.59 3.27
N HIS A 69 -2.83 4.62 4.08
CA HIS A 69 -1.88 4.86 5.17
C HIS A 69 -0.44 4.56 4.75
N GLU A 70 0.07 5.35 3.81
CA GLU A 70 1.48 5.33 3.39
C GLU A 70 2.09 6.73 3.49
N ASN A 71 3.40 6.81 3.66
CA ASN A 71 4.12 8.06 3.44
C ASN A 71 4.51 8.15 1.96
N PHE A 72 3.64 8.79 1.17
CA PHE A 72 3.80 8.88 -0.28
C PHE A 72 4.99 9.74 -0.70
N ASP A 73 5.41 10.72 0.12
CA ASP A 73 6.62 11.49 -0.15
C ASP A 73 7.83 10.56 -0.13
N ARG A 74 7.91 9.68 0.87
CA ARG A 74 8.99 8.69 1.02
C ARG A 74 8.96 7.61 -0.06
N LEU A 75 7.78 7.11 -0.41
CA LEU A 75 7.65 6.14 -1.52
C LEU A 75 8.07 6.78 -2.85
N GLY A 76 7.71 8.04 -3.08
CA GLY A 76 8.05 8.79 -4.30
C GLY A 76 9.54 9.13 -4.44
N GLU A 77 10.32 9.14 -3.36
CA GLU A 77 11.78 9.31 -3.38
C GLU A 77 12.53 8.07 -3.88
N LEU A 78 11.90 6.90 -3.84
CA LEU A 78 12.55 5.65 -4.25
C LEU A 78 12.68 5.57 -5.77
N PRO A 79 13.83 5.10 -6.28
CA PRO A 79 14.03 4.92 -7.71
C PRO A 79 13.05 3.90 -8.31
N VAL A 80 12.52 4.23 -9.49
CA VAL A 80 11.65 3.33 -10.26
C VAL A 80 12.51 2.31 -11.02
N HIS A 81 12.13 1.04 -10.91
CA HIS A 81 12.77 -0.06 -11.60
C HIS A 81 11.75 -0.91 -12.36
N GLN A 82 12.23 -1.68 -13.35
CA GLN A 82 11.42 -2.69 -14.03
C GLN A 82 11.60 -4.05 -13.35
N TRP A 83 10.50 -4.73 -13.06
CA TRP A 83 10.49 -6.06 -12.49
C TRP A 83 9.27 -6.85 -12.96
N GLN A 84 9.45 -8.05 -13.47
CA GLN A 84 8.39 -8.99 -13.89
C GLN A 84 7.29 -8.35 -14.78
N GLY A 85 7.66 -7.41 -15.66
CA GLY A 85 6.78 -6.75 -16.62
C GLY A 85 6.21 -5.40 -16.19
N GLY A 86 6.32 -5.03 -14.91
CA GLY A 86 5.80 -3.76 -14.36
C GLY A 86 6.88 -2.93 -13.64
N LYS A 87 6.49 -1.75 -13.20
CA LYS A 87 7.32 -0.82 -12.43
C LYS A 87 7.21 -1.10 -10.94
N VAL A 88 8.35 -1.04 -10.26
CA VAL A 88 8.44 -1.24 -8.80
C VAL A 88 9.37 -0.23 -8.16
N HIS A 89 9.22 -0.04 -6.85
CA HIS A 89 10.27 0.50 -5.99
C HIS A 89 10.88 -0.64 -5.17
N TYR A 90 12.21 -0.70 -5.13
CA TYR A 90 12.92 -1.59 -4.21
C TYR A 90 13.12 -0.88 -2.87
N VAL A 91 12.37 -1.30 -1.85
CA VAL A 91 12.58 -0.84 -0.46
C VAL A 91 13.77 -1.60 0.15
N ARG A 92 13.86 -2.89 -0.18
CA ARG A 92 14.99 -3.79 0.03
C ARG A 92 15.10 -4.73 -1.18
N PRO A 93 16.20 -5.46 -1.38
CA PRO A 93 16.32 -6.41 -2.50
C PRO A 93 15.15 -7.39 -2.65
N HIS A 94 14.50 -7.77 -1.52
CA HIS A 94 13.35 -8.67 -1.52
C HIS A 94 12.11 -8.09 -0.80
N VAL A 95 12.02 -6.75 -0.72
CA VAL A 95 10.81 -6.02 -0.28
C VAL A 95 10.50 -4.98 -1.34
N LEU A 96 9.46 -5.23 -2.15
CA LEU A 96 9.15 -4.45 -3.35
C LEU A 96 7.76 -3.83 -3.25
N HIS A 97 7.69 -2.54 -3.57
CA HIS A 97 6.44 -1.84 -3.83
C HIS A 97 6.04 -2.04 -5.28
N LEU A 98 4.91 -2.67 -5.52
CA LEU A 98 4.29 -2.81 -6.84
C LEU A 98 3.52 -1.54 -7.15
N MET A 99 4.02 -0.74 -8.10
CA MET A 99 3.42 0.56 -8.42
C MET A 99 2.02 0.40 -9.01
N ARG A 100 1.25 1.47 -8.96
CA ARG A 100 -0.12 1.53 -9.49
C ARG A 100 -0.13 1.40 -11.01
N GLY A 101 -1.24 0.89 -11.54
CA GLY A 101 -1.48 0.79 -12.97
C GLY A 101 -0.59 -0.20 -13.71
N GLN A 102 0.10 -1.11 -13.00
CA GLN A 102 1.04 -2.04 -13.60
C GLN A 102 0.44 -3.43 -13.80
N VAL A 103 1.02 -4.16 -14.77
CA VAL A 103 0.74 -5.57 -15.01
C VAL A 103 2.01 -6.36 -14.80
N PHE A 104 1.95 -7.33 -13.91
CA PHE A 104 3.08 -8.20 -13.56
C PHE A 104 2.81 -9.65 -13.93
N GLU A 105 3.85 -10.37 -14.32
CA GLU A 105 3.82 -11.83 -14.48
C GLU A 105 4.62 -12.48 -13.35
N ILE A 106 3.94 -12.96 -12.31
CA ILE A 106 4.54 -13.49 -11.10
C ILE A 106 4.17 -14.97 -10.94
N GLY A 107 5.17 -15.86 -11.01
CA GLY A 107 4.93 -17.30 -10.86
C GLY A 107 3.97 -17.89 -11.90
N GLY A 108 3.93 -17.33 -13.11
CA GLY A 108 3.03 -17.75 -14.19
C GLY A 108 1.58 -17.23 -14.04
N ILE A 109 1.36 -16.29 -13.14
CA ILE A 109 0.05 -15.64 -12.91
C ILE A 109 0.20 -14.16 -13.27
N THR A 110 -0.74 -13.64 -14.06
CA THR A 110 -0.78 -12.24 -14.43
C THR A 110 -1.58 -11.45 -13.40
N PHE A 111 -0.92 -10.47 -12.77
CA PHE A 111 -1.52 -9.57 -11.78
C PHE A 111 -1.63 -8.16 -12.34
N PHE A 112 -2.75 -7.51 -12.10
CA PHE A 112 -2.88 -6.06 -12.25
C PHE A 112 -2.90 -5.43 -10.86
N THR A 113 -2.18 -4.31 -10.68
CA THR A 113 -2.07 -3.60 -9.40
C THR A 113 -2.66 -2.21 -9.49
N MET A 114 -3.49 -1.86 -8.52
CA MET A 114 -4.05 -0.51 -8.37
C MET A 114 -4.24 -0.23 -6.89
N GLY A 115 -3.23 0.34 -6.28
CA GLY A 115 -3.24 0.74 -4.87
C GLY A 115 -4.07 1.99 -4.61
N GLY A 116 -4.02 2.45 -3.37
CA GLY A 116 -4.72 3.64 -2.89
C GLY A 116 -6.14 3.38 -2.45
N ALA A 117 -6.61 4.24 -1.57
CA ALA A 117 -8.01 4.36 -1.13
C ALA A 117 -8.23 5.72 -0.48
N ALA A 118 -9.48 6.20 -0.44
CA ALA A 118 -9.83 7.38 0.33
C ALA A 118 -9.80 7.07 1.83
N SER A 119 -9.22 7.98 2.62
CA SER A 119 -9.24 7.88 4.08
C SER A 119 -10.63 8.14 4.63
N HIS A 120 -11.09 7.28 5.54
CA HIS A 120 -12.37 7.44 6.23
C HIS A 120 -12.24 8.19 7.56
N ASP A 121 -11.05 8.34 8.09
CA ASP A 121 -10.78 8.95 9.38
C ASP A 121 -10.36 10.44 9.28
N ILE A 122 -11.05 11.14 8.40
CA ILE A 122 -10.93 12.57 8.11
C ILE A 122 -12.24 13.35 8.34
N GLN A 123 -13.17 12.78 9.09
CA GLN A 123 -14.52 13.34 9.29
C GLN A 123 -14.49 14.76 9.88
N ASP A 124 -13.49 15.06 10.70
CA ASP A 124 -13.28 16.39 11.24
C ASP A 124 -12.22 17.19 10.46
N GLY A 125 -11.85 16.72 9.27
CA GLY A 125 -11.02 17.42 8.31
C GLY A 125 -9.55 17.05 8.31
N ILE A 126 -8.83 17.70 7.40
CA ILE A 126 -7.38 17.55 7.20
C ILE A 126 -6.74 18.89 7.54
N LEU A 127 -5.81 18.89 8.49
CA LEU A 127 -5.05 20.07 8.86
C LEU A 127 -3.81 20.23 7.97
N ASP A 128 -3.58 21.45 7.48
CA ASP A 128 -2.35 21.79 6.78
C ASP A 128 -1.38 22.49 7.79
N PRO A 129 -0.19 21.92 8.06
CA PRO A 129 0.79 22.52 8.96
C PRO A 129 1.24 23.93 8.55
N ALA A 130 1.10 24.30 7.27
CA ALA A 130 1.42 25.63 6.78
C ALA A 130 0.30 26.67 7.05
N SER A 131 -0.87 26.24 7.49
CA SER A 131 -2.00 27.15 7.73
C SER A 131 -1.82 27.98 8.99
N PRO A 132 -2.20 29.26 8.96
CA PRO A 132 -2.25 30.09 10.17
C PRO A 132 -3.16 29.45 11.23
N GLY A 133 -2.68 29.37 12.47
CA GLY A 133 -3.46 28.79 13.57
C GLY A 133 -3.43 27.26 13.68
N PHE A 134 -2.62 26.57 12.84
CA PHE A 134 -2.50 25.12 12.85
C PHE A 134 -2.32 24.52 14.25
N GLU A 135 -1.38 25.04 15.05
CA GLU A 135 -1.12 24.49 16.39
C GLU A 135 -2.34 24.58 17.32
N GLN A 136 -3.06 25.70 17.27
CA GLN A 136 -4.25 25.90 18.10
C GLN A 136 -5.35 24.91 17.70
N GLU A 137 -5.60 24.79 16.41
CA GLU A 137 -6.60 23.86 15.87
C GLU A 137 -6.21 22.40 16.13
N TYR A 138 -4.94 22.04 15.91
CA TYR A 138 -4.41 20.70 16.20
C TYR A 138 -4.65 20.32 17.66
N TRP A 139 -4.26 21.17 18.62
CA TRP A 139 -4.45 20.88 20.02
C TRP A 139 -5.92 20.90 20.45
N PHE A 140 -6.74 21.73 19.84
CA PHE A 140 -8.18 21.73 20.08
C PHE A 140 -8.79 20.39 19.64
N LYS A 141 -8.54 19.95 18.40
CA LYS A 141 -9.05 18.67 17.86
C LYS A 141 -8.55 17.47 18.67
N ARG A 142 -7.28 17.46 19.05
CA ARG A 142 -6.70 16.42 19.92
C ARG A 142 -7.42 16.33 21.28
N ARG A 143 -7.65 17.45 21.94
CA ARG A 143 -8.33 17.50 23.26
C ARG A 143 -9.80 17.12 23.17
N THR A 144 -10.45 17.46 22.08
CA THR A 144 -11.86 17.14 21.84
C THR A 144 -12.09 15.78 21.19
N ARG A 145 -11.00 15.00 20.97
CA ARG A 145 -11.01 13.66 20.39
C ARG A 145 -11.66 13.61 19.00
N GLN A 146 -11.45 14.65 18.21
CA GLN A 146 -11.89 14.71 16.83
C GLN A 146 -11.09 13.76 15.94
N ILE A 147 -11.71 13.28 14.86
CA ILE A 147 -11.13 12.35 13.88
C ILE A 147 -10.61 13.16 12.71
N PHE A 148 -9.32 13.48 12.75
CA PHE A 148 -8.66 14.32 11.75
C PHE A 148 -7.27 13.78 11.40
N ARG A 149 -6.77 14.18 10.25
CA ARG A 149 -5.42 13.88 9.77
C ARG A 149 -4.62 15.16 9.54
N VAL A 150 -3.32 15.01 9.35
CA VAL A 150 -2.40 16.12 9.11
C VAL A 150 -1.67 15.87 7.79
N LYS A 151 -1.79 16.82 6.87
CA LYS A 151 -1.16 16.78 5.56
C LYS A 151 0.36 16.67 5.66
N GLY A 152 0.96 15.75 4.89
CA GLY A 152 2.40 15.49 4.92
C GLY A 152 2.91 14.80 6.20
N VAL A 153 2.00 14.36 7.10
CA VAL A 153 2.35 13.67 8.35
C VAL A 153 1.56 12.38 8.52
N SER A 154 0.26 12.42 8.27
CA SER A 154 -0.63 11.27 8.41
C SER A 154 -1.69 11.20 7.30
N TRP A 155 -1.61 12.09 6.33
CA TRP A 155 -2.45 12.13 5.15
C TRP A 155 -1.71 12.80 3.99
N TRP A 156 -1.88 12.27 2.79
CA TRP A 156 -1.33 12.79 1.54
C TRP A 156 -2.39 12.76 0.44
N PRO A 157 -2.45 13.78 -0.45
CA PRO A 157 -3.36 13.76 -1.61
C PRO A 157 -3.15 12.54 -2.52
N GLN A 158 -1.94 12.00 -2.52
CA GLN A 158 -1.53 10.84 -3.28
C GLN A 158 -2.16 9.52 -2.78
N GLU A 159 -2.93 9.53 -1.68
CA GLU A 159 -3.71 8.34 -1.28
C GLU A 159 -4.66 7.88 -2.40
N MET A 160 -5.13 8.81 -3.24
CA MET A 160 -5.91 8.50 -4.44
C MET A 160 -5.02 8.48 -5.68
N PRO A 161 -5.26 7.54 -6.61
CA PRO A 161 -4.54 7.50 -7.86
C PRO A 161 -4.70 8.77 -8.68
N SER A 162 -3.63 9.21 -9.36
CA SER A 162 -3.65 10.33 -10.28
C SER A 162 -4.22 9.95 -11.66
N GLU A 163 -4.58 10.95 -12.46
CA GLU A 163 -5.02 10.73 -13.85
C GLU A 163 -3.95 10.03 -14.69
N GLU A 164 -2.67 10.38 -14.49
CA GLU A 164 -1.54 9.75 -15.18
C GLU A 164 -1.42 8.27 -14.82
N GLU A 165 -1.66 7.90 -13.56
CA GLU A 165 -1.66 6.51 -13.11
C GLU A 165 -2.84 5.73 -13.71
N TYR A 166 -4.02 6.34 -13.83
CA TYR A 166 -5.16 5.75 -14.53
C TYR A 166 -4.88 5.56 -16.03
N GLU A 167 -4.32 6.57 -16.70
CA GLU A 167 -3.93 6.45 -18.11
C GLU A 167 -2.88 5.36 -18.33
N GLU A 168 -1.90 5.25 -17.43
CA GLU A 168 -0.90 4.19 -17.49
C GLU A 168 -1.54 2.81 -17.28
N ALA A 169 -2.48 2.71 -16.34
CA ALA A 169 -3.26 1.50 -16.10
C ALA A 169 -3.99 1.03 -17.35
N VAL A 170 -4.68 1.95 -18.03
CA VAL A 170 -5.39 1.64 -19.30
C VAL A 170 -4.41 1.13 -20.35
N ARG A 171 -3.30 1.85 -20.61
CA ARG A 171 -2.27 1.43 -21.55
C ARG A 171 -1.70 0.04 -21.25
N ASN A 172 -1.45 -0.26 -19.98
CA ASN A 172 -0.91 -1.56 -19.58
C ASN A 172 -1.95 -2.68 -19.71
N LEU A 173 -3.21 -2.42 -19.38
CA LEU A 173 -4.29 -3.39 -19.57
C LEU A 173 -4.60 -3.67 -21.05
N GLU A 174 -4.53 -2.65 -21.91
CA GLU A 174 -4.68 -2.81 -23.37
C GLU A 174 -3.60 -3.74 -23.95
N ARG A 175 -2.35 -3.64 -23.48
CA ARG A 175 -1.23 -4.52 -23.90
C ARG A 175 -1.49 -5.99 -23.64
N VAL A 176 -2.30 -6.32 -22.65
CA VAL A 176 -2.69 -7.70 -22.31
C VAL A 176 -4.14 -8.01 -22.70
N ASN A 177 -4.74 -7.18 -23.58
CA ASN A 177 -6.13 -7.30 -24.02
C ASN A 177 -7.13 -7.39 -22.84
N TRP A 178 -6.88 -6.65 -21.76
CA TRP A 178 -7.69 -6.62 -20.54
C TRP A 178 -7.82 -7.99 -19.86
N ARG A 179 -6.84 -8.89 -20.06
CA ARG A 179 -6.84 -10.24 -19.52
C ARG A 179 -5.79 -10.36 -18.44
N VAL A 180 -6.23 -10.42 -17.20
CA VAL A 180 -5.40 -10.67 -16.03
C VAL A 180 -6.03 -11.78 -15.18
N ASN A 181 -5.21 -12.53 -14.45
CA ASN A 181 -5.70 -13.59 -13.59
C ASN A 181 -6.15 -13.06 -12.24
N CYS A 182 -5.51 -11.99 -11.74
CA CYS A 182 -5.76 -11.44 -10.43
C CYS A 182 -5.61 -9.91 -10.46
N ILE A 183 -6.41 -9.23 -9.67
CA ILE A 183 -6.33 -7.79 -9.43
C ILE A 183 -5.98 -7.60 -7.96
N LEU A 184 -4.92 -6.83 -7.70
CA LEU A 184 -4.51 -6.46 -6.35
C LEU A 184 -4.87 -4.99 -6.14
N THR A 185 -5.78 -4.74 -5.22
CA THR A 185 -6.18 -3.40 -4.78
C THR A 185 -6.19 -3.35 -3.26
N HIS A 186 -6.04 -2.17 -2.68
CA HIS A 186 -6.26 -2.00 -1.24
C HIS A 186 -7.76 -1.96 -0.93
N CYS A 187 -8.50 -1.17 -1.69
CA CYS A 187 -9.95 -1.02 -1.52
C CYS A 187 -10.67 -1.58 -2.75
N ALA A 188 -11.74 -2.31 -2.53
CA ALA A 188 -12.61 -2.75 -3.62
C ALA A 188 -13.43 -1.56 -4.17
N PRO A 189 -13.73 -1.52 -5.49
CA PRO A 189 -14.64 -0.51 -6.02
C PRO A 189 -15.97 -0.46 -5.27
N THR A 190 -16.54 0.73 -5.08
CA THR A 190 -17.81 0.97 -4.39
C THR A 190 -18.91 0.00 -4.82
N SER A 191 -19.04 -0.24 -6.14
CA SER A 191 -20.05 -1.17 -6.69
C SER A 191 -19.86 -2.62 -6.25
N ILE A 192 -18.64 -3.01 -5.86
CA ILE A 192 -18.34 -4.33 -5.31
C ILE A 192 -18.59 -4.33 -3.81
N GLN A 193 -18.15 -3.29 -3.09
CA GLN A 193 -18.37 -3.16 -1.64
C GLN A 193 -19.87 -3.22 -1.31
N GLN A 194 -20.71 -2.50 -2.05
CA GLN A 194 -22.17 -2.52 -1.89
C GLN A 194 -22.81 -3.90 -2.14
N LYS A 195 -22.17 -4.77 -2.93
CA LYS A 195 -22.64 -6.15 -3.13
C LYS A 195 -22.22 -7.07 -1.99
N LEU A 196 -21.08 -6.80 -1.37
CA LEU A 196 -20.56 -7.60 -0.26
C LEU A 196 -21.18 -7.19 1.06
N ASP A 197 -21.44 -5.90 1.24
CA ASP A 197 -22.10 -5.34 2.41
C ASP A 197 -23.18 -4.34 1.96
N GLN A 198 -24.44 -4.74 2.09
CA GLN A 198 -25.59 -3.90 1.70
C GLN A 198 -25.76 -2.67 2.60
N SER A 199 -25.12 -2.64 3.76
CA SER A 199 -25.12 -1.48 4.66
C SER A 199 -24.03 -0.46 4.29
N TYR A 200 -23.11 -0.80 3.40
CA TYR A 200 -22.05 0.10 2.95
C TYR A 200 -22.64 1.30 2.20
N THR A 201 -22.40 2.47 2.74
CA THR A 201 -22.71 3.77 2.10
C THR A 201 -21.38 4.41 1.69
N PRO A 202 -21.19 4.74 0.40
CA PRO A 202 -20.02 5.52 0.00
C PRO A 202 -20.08 6.91 0.64
N ASP A 203 -18.93 7.42 1.06
CA ASP A 203 -18.77 8.79 1.54
C ASP A 203 -18.90 9.81 0.41
#